data_cc3a2f08c8f16a78e67a4d48d4bc8f86
#
_entry.id   cc3a2f08c8f16a78e67a4d48d4bc8f86
#
_cell.length_a   1.000
_cell.length_b   1.000
_cell.length_c   1.000
_cell.angle_alpha   90.00
_cell.angle_beta   90.00
_cell.angle_gamma   90.00
#
_symmetry.space_group_name_H-M   'P 1'
#
loop_
_entity.id
_entity.type
_entity.pdbx_description
1 polymer ?
#
loop_
_entity_poly.entity_id
_entity_poly.type
_entity_poly.pdbx_seq_one_letter_code
_entity_poly.pdbx_strand_id
1 'polypeptide(L)'
;MSLRTAQSQDGSDVLIAPAFVRTMAAYNAEMNQRLYGAAERLPDTARRLPRGAFWGSIHGTLCHLLWGDQMWMSRFDGWPKPTVVQKDSAALIAGFDELRQARIEADDKIYTWAERVTPQWLAEEMVWLSASANRELRQPRSLLVTHFFNHQTHHRGQVHVMLAQTAVAPPSLDMHRILNP
;
A
#
# COMPACT_ATOMS: atom_id res chain seq x y z
N MET A 1 8.86 -23.18 11.41
CA MET A 1 8.23 -23.83 10.25
C MET A 1 8.76 -23.15 8.99
N SER A 2 9.65 -23.83 8.25
CA SER A 2 10.31 -23.26 7.07
C SER A 2 9.31 -23.26 5.91
N LEU A 3 8.99 -22.08 5.37
CA LEU A 3 8.24 -21.99 4.12
C LEU A 3 9.08 -22.63 3.01
N ARG A 4 8.59 -23.71 2.42
CA ARG A 4 9.19 -24.30 1.23
C ARG A 4 9.01 -23.30 0.07
N THR A 5 10.05 -22.58 -0.29
CA THR A 5 10.14 -21.95 -1.60
C THR A 5 10.34 -23.05 -2.64
N ALA A 6 9.39 -23.21 -3.53
CA ALA A 6 9.61 -24.02 -4.73
C ALA A 6 10.70 -23.32 -5.55
N GLN A 7 11.90 -23.90 -5.58
CA GLN A 7 12.95 -23.48 -6.51
C GLN A 7 12.67 -24.18 -7.83
N SER A 8 12.23 -23.43 -8.85
CA SER A 8 12.28 -23.93 -10.21
C SER A 8 13.72 -23.80 -10.74
N GLN A 9 14.16 -24.79 -11.48
CA GLN A 9 15.54 -24.89 -12.02
C GLN A 9 15.73 -24.06 -13.31
N ASP A 10 14.75 -23.26 -13.71
CA ASP A 10 14.82 -22.42 -14.89
C ASP A 10 14.77 -20.94 -14.45
N GLY A 11 15.83 -20.17 -14.72
CA GLY A 11 16.07 -18.82 -14.23
C GLY A 11 15.09 -17.73 -14.73
N SER A 12 13.84 -18.09 -14.99
CA SER A 12 12.79 -17.23 -15.52
C SER A 12 11.56 -17.06 -14.62
N ASP A 13 11.59 -17.51 -13.36
CA ASP A 13 10.42 -17.37 -12.47
C ASP A 13 10.24 -15.94 -11.95
N VAL A 14 9.78 -15.06 -12.82
CA VAL A 14 9.24 -13.78 -12.42
C VAL A 14 7.86 -14.00 -11.82
N LEU A 15 7.70 -13.71 -10.52
CA LEU A 15 6.49 -14.02 -9.74
C LEU A 15 5.22 -13.38 -10.30
N ILE A 16 5.34 -12.19 -10.94
CA ILE A 16 4.24 -11.41 -11.50
C ILE A 16 4.62 -10.79 -12.84
N ALA A 17 3.60 -10.50 -13.67
CA ALA A 17 3.77 -9.79 -14.94
C ALA A 17 3.44 -8.28 -14.82
N PRO A 18 3.90 -7.40 -15.74
CA PRO A 18 3.52 -5.98 -15.76
C PRO A 18 2.01 -5.75 -15.77
N ALA A 19 1.23 -6.60 -16.40
CA ALA A 19 -0.23 -6.52 -16.38
C ALA A 19 -0.80 -6.62 -14.96
N PHE A 20 -0.24 -7.49 -14.10
CA PHE A 20 -0.61 -7.56 -12.68
C PHE A 20 -0.33 -6.23 -11.97
N VAL A 21 0.82 -5.61 -12.22
CA VAL A 21 1.21 -4.34 -11.58
C VAL A 21 0.24 -3.24 -11.94
N ARG A 22 -0.12 -3.10 -13.23
CA ARG A 22 -1.12 -2.13 -13.71
C ARG A 22 -2.50 -2.36 -13.10
N THR A 23 -2.96 -3.62 -13.11
CA THR A 23 -4.25 -4.00 -12.51
C THR A 23 -4.30 -3.66 -11.03
N MET A 24 -3.24 -3.98 -10.29
CA MET A 24 -3.19 -3.70 -8.85
C MET A 24 -3.07 -2.20 -8.55
N ALA A 25 -2.37 -1.42 -9.37
CA ALA A 25 -2.30 0.03 -9.24
C ALA A 25 -3.68 0.68 -9.44
N ALA A 26 -4.40 0.29 -10.48
CA ALA A 26 -5.77 0.76 -10.74
C ALA A 26 -6.73 0.36 -9.61
N TYR A 27 -6.69 -0.89 -9.18
CA TYR A 27 -7.50 -1.38 -8.05
C TYR A 27 -7.18 -0.61 -6.76
N ASN A 28 -5.92 -0.35 -6.48
CA ASN A 28 -5.50 0.40 -5.30
C ASN A 28 -6.06 1.82 -5.27
N ALA A 29 -5.94 2.55 -6.38
CA ALA A 29 -6.45 3.92 -6.50
C ALA A 29 -7.97 3.96 -6.22
N GLU A 30 -8.72 3.05 -6.84
CA GLU A 30 -10.17 2.94 -6.63
C GLU A 30 -10.52 2.60 -5.17
N MET A 31 -9.81 1.65 -4.55
CA MET A 31 -10.04 1.28 -3.15
C MET A 31 -9.70 2.41 -2.19
N ASN A 32 -8.64 3.14 -2.44
CA ASN A 32 -8.29 4.30 -1.65
C ASN A 32 -9.35 5.39 -1.78
N GLN A 33 -9.80 5.71 -2.99
CA GLN A 33 -10.88 6.68 -3.21
C GLN A 33 -12.14 6.31 -2.40
N ARG A 34 -12.57 5.06 -2.43
CA ARG A 34 -13.76 4.59 -1.70
C ARG A 34 -13.58 4.65 -0.20
N LEU A 35 -12.44 4.19 0.33
CA LEU A 35 -12.19 4.20 1.77
C LEU A 35 -12.04 5.63 2.32
N TYR A 36 -11.34 6.51 1.61
CA TYR A 36 -11.23 7.92 2.00
C TYR A 36 -12.57 8.63 1.92
N GLY A 37 -13.39 8.38 0.88
CA GLY A 37 -14.74 8.93 0.79
C GLY A 37 -15.69 8.43 1.88
N ALA A 38 -15.53 7.18 2.35
CA ALA A 38 -16.25 6.69 3.51
C ALA A 38 -15.76 7.35 4.80
N ALA A 39 -14.44 7.46 4.99
CA ALA A 39 -13.84 8.10 6.16
C ALA A 39 -14.14 9.61 6.26
N GLU A 40 -14.27 10.30 5.14
CA GLU A 40 -14.63 11.73 5.05
C GLU A 40 -15.97 12.03 5.71
N ARG A 41 -16.93 11.11 5.63
CA ARG A 41 -18.25 11.26 6.27
C ARG A 41 -18.24 11.16 7.80
N LEU A 42 -17.11 10.81 8.39
CA LEU A 42 -16.94 10.76 9.84
C LEU A 42 -16.39 12.09 10.36
N PRO A 43 -16.80 12.55 11.56
CA PRO A 43 -16.11 13.64 12.24
C PRO A 43 -14.66 13.25 12.58
N ASP A 44 -13.76 14.22 12.71
CA ASP A 44 -12.33 13.95 12.97
C ASP A 44 -12.10 13.14 14.25
N THR A 45 -12.87 13.42 15.30
CA THR A 45 -12.84 12.66 16.55
C THR A 45 -13.12 11.16 16.34
N ALA A 46 -14.06 10.81 15.45
CA ALA A 46 -14.40 9.42 15.16
C ALA A 46 -13.34 8.75 14.28
N ARG A 47 -12.71 9.49 13.35
CA ARG A 47 -11.59 8.97 12.55
C ARG A 47 -10.36 8.63 13.41
N ARG A 48 -10.15 9.38 14.50
CA ARG A 48 -9.00 9.22 15.42
C ARG A 48 -9.26 8.31 16.61
N LEU A 49 -10.51 7.89 16.81
CA LEU A 49 -10.86 7.00 17.92
C LEU A 49 -10.12 5.65 17.75
N PRO A 50 -9.41 5.17 18.78
CA PRO A 50 -8.80 3.84 18.75
C PRO A 50 -9.84 2.73 18.56
N ARG A 51 -9.58 1.81 17.62
CA ARG A 51 -10.51 0.73 17.25
C ARG A 51 -9.84 -0.65 17.18
N GLY A 52 -8.74 -0.84 17.91
CA GLY A 52 -8.06 -2.13 18.04
C GLY A 52 -7.17 -2.55 16.87
N ALA A 53 -7.04 -1.74 15.82
CA ALA A 53 -6.07 -1.99 14.75
C ALA A 53 -4.64 -1.61 15.22
N PHE A 54 -3.62 -2.19 14.60
CA PHE A 54 -2.21 -1.98 14.97
C PHE A 54 -1.81 -0.49 14.99
N TRP A 55 -2.30 0.30 14.01
CA TRP A 55 -2.05 1.75 13.92
C TRP A 55 -3.13 2.59 14.62
N GLY A 56 -3.88 1.96 15.51
CA GLY A 56 -4.83 2.55 16.44
C GLY A 56 -6.16 2.93 15.81
N SER A 57 -6.19 3.80 14.82
CA SER A 57 -7.40 4.45 14.30
C SER A 57 -7.48 4.41 12.77
N ILE A 58 -8.64 4.80 12.23
CA ILE A 58 -8.82 4.98 10.77
C ILE A 58 -7.78 5.96 10.24
N HIS A 59 -7.68 7.16 10.82
CA HIS A 59 -6.71 8.17 10.40
C HIS A 59 -5.26 7.66 10.46
N GLY A 60 -4.87 7.06 11.60
CA GLY A 60 -3.52 6.54 11.76
C GLY A 60 -3.18 5.43 10.78
N THR A 61 -4.13 4.54 10.47
CA THR A 61 -3.92 3.46 9.49
C THR A 61 -3.80 4.01 8.06
N LEU A 62 -4.60 5.04 7.71
CA LEU A 62 -4.48 5.72 6.40
C LEU A 62 -3.15 6.47 6.27
N CYS A 63 -2.68 7.13 7.32
CA CYS A 63 -1.34 7.73 7.37
C CYS A 63 -0.24 6.68 7.15
N HIS A 64 -0.33 5.54 7.84
CA HIS A 64 0.66 4.46 7.69
C HIS A 64 0.66 3.86 6.29
N LEU A 65 -0.50 3.70 5.66
CA LEU A 65 -0.61 3.26 4.27
C LEU A 65 0.17 4.19 3.33
N LEU A 66 -0.08 5.49 3.41
CA LEU A 66 0.63 6.48 2.60
C LEU A 66 2.13 6.48 2.88
N TRP A 67 2.52 6.38 4.15
CA TRP A 67 3.92 6.25 4.57
C TRP A 67 4.59 5.02 3.92
N GLY A 68 3.93 3.87 3.97
CA GLY A 68 4.42 2.62 3.38
C GLY A 68 4.61 2.74 1.88
N ASP A 69 3.65 3.38 1.19
CA ASP A 69 3.72 3.60 -0.25
C ASP A 69 4.89 4.54 -0.61
N GLN A 70 5.05 5.66 0.10
CA GLN A 70 6.19 6.56 -0.10
C GLN A 70 7.53 5.85 0.14
N MET A 71 7.61 5.01 1.17
CA MET A 71 8.83 4.26 1.49
C MET A 71 9.17 3.25 0.38
N TRP A 72 8.19 2.50 -0.14
CA TRP A 72 8.42 1.55 -1.23
C TRP A 72 8.70 2.24 -2.55
N MET A 73 7.94 3.28 -2.88
CA MET A 73 8.14 4.04 -4.11
C MET A 73 9.46 4.82 -4.12
N SER A 74 10.00 5.18 -2.94
CA SER A 74 11.37 5.73 -2.87
C SER A 74 12.43 4.76 -3.38
N ARG A 75 12.15 3.45 -3.30
CA ARG A 75 13.03 2.38 -3.79
C ARG A 75 12.73 1.99 -5.24
N PHE A 76 11.45 1.97 -5.61
CA PHE A 76 11.00 1.53 -6.95
C PHE A 76 11.14 2.62 -8.01
N ASP A 77 10.89 3.88 -7.63
CA ASP A 77 10.75 5.00 -8.56
C ASP A 77 11.48 6.29 -8.09
N GLY A 78 12.34 6.20 -7.07
CA GLY A 78 13.16 7.33 -6.64
C GLY A 78 12.41 8.47 -5.94
N TRP A 79 11.22 8.21 -5.39
CA TRP A 79 10.50 9.25 -4.65
C TRP A 79 11.26 9.72 -3.41
N PRO A 80 11.01 10.94 -2.92
CA PRO A 80 11.46 11.34 -1.59
C PRO A 80 10.98 10.35 -0.54
N LYS A 81 11.86 9.99 0.40
CA LYS A 81 11.46 9.17 1.55
C LYS A 81 10.50 9.94 2.45
N PRO A 82 9.58 9.24 3.14
CA PRO A 82 8.73 9.90 4.13
C PRO A 82 9.55 10.59 5.21
N THR A 83 9.02 11.68 5.74
CA THR A 83 9.69 12.56 6.70
C THR A 83 9.80 11.98 8.10
N VAL A 84 8.97 10.97 8.41
CA VAL A 84 8.94 10.31 9.72
C VAL A 84 9.38 8.85 9.61
N VAL A 85 9.86 8.29 10.71
CA VAL A 85 10.20 6.86 10.80
C VAL A 85 8.94 6.00 10.96
N GLN A 86 9.04 4.70 10.71
CA GLN A 86 7.90 3.78 10.71
C GLN A 86 7.04 3.85 11.98
N LYS A 87 7.65 3.91 13.16
CA LYS A 87 6.91 3.97 14.43
C LYS A 87 6.00 5.19 14.57
N ASP A 88 6.32 6.28 13.88
CA ASP A 88 5.59 7.55 13.90
C ASP A 88 4.69 7.72 12.66
N SER A 89 4.60 6.72 11.80
CA SER A 89 3.88 6.75 10.53
C SER A 89 2.38 7.02 10.66
N ALA A 90 1.76 6.64 11.79
CA ALA A 90 0.36 6.94 12.08
C ALA A 90 0.07 8.45 12.28
N ALA A 91 1.12 9.26 12.43
CA ALA A 91 1.05 10.71 12.56
C ALA A 91 1.70 11.44 11.36
N LEU A 92 1.86 10.78 10.20
CA LEU A 92 2.53 11.32 9.02
C LEU A 92 1.95 12.68 8.58
N ILE A 93 0.63 12.80 8.54
CA ILE A 93 -0.09 14.02 8.18
C ILE A 93 -1.22 14.25 9.19
N ALA A 94 -1.26 15.43 9.76
CA ALA A 94 -2.22 15.76 10.83
C ALA A 94 -3.63 16.02 10.27
N GLY A 95 -3.76 16.77 9.18
CA GLY A 95 -5.04 17.12 8.56
C GLY A 95 -5.59 16.00 7.69
N PHE A 96 -6.90 15.69 7.81
CA PHE A 96 -7.50 14.64 6.96
C PHE A 96 -7.58 15.05 5.49
N ASP A 97 -7.92 16.31 5.21
CA ASP A 97 -8.00 16.81 3.82
C ASP A 97 -6.64 16.81 3.14
N GLU A 98 -5.59 17.21 3.88
CA GLU A 98 -4.20 17.13 3.42
C GLU A 98 -3.77 15.67 3.16
N LEU A 99 -4.11 14.76 4.07
CA LEU A 99 -3.84 13.32 3.91
C LEU A 99 -4.56 12.76 2.68
N ARG A 100 -5.81 13.15 2.45
CA ARG A 100 -6.60 12.74 1.28
C ARG A 100 -5.98 13.25 -0.02
N GLN A 101 -5.58 14.52 -0.06
CA GLN A 101 -4.93 15.09 -1.23
C GLN A 101 -3.59 14.39 -1.54
N ALA A 102 -2.76 14.17 -0.52
CA ALA A 102 -1.50 13.44 -0.67
C ALA A 102 -1.71 11.99 -1.12
N ARG A 103 -2.83 11.36 -0.74
CA ARG A 103 -3.20 10.02 -1.23
C ARG A 103 -3.54 10.02 -2.71
N ILE A 104 -4.35 10.97 -3.18
CA ILE A 104 -4.70 11.13 -4.60
C ILE A 104 -3.42 11.27 -5.44
N GLU A 105 -2.54 12.18 -5.05
CA GLU A 105 -1.27 12.41 -5.75
C GLU A 105 -0.37 11.17 -5.77
N ALA A 106 -0.35 10.41 -4.68
CA ALA A 106 0.41 9.17 -4.61
C ALA A 106 -0.20 8.07 -5.51
N ASP A 107 -1.52 7.95 -5.56
CA ASP A 107 -2.20 6.98 -6.43
C ASP A 107 -1.93 7.28 -7.92
N ASP A 108 -2.00 8.53 -8.35
CA ASP A 108 -1.70 8.96 -9.72
C ASP A 108 -0.24 8.65 -10.11
N LYS A 109 0.69 8.90 -9.20
CA LYS A 109 2.10 8.59 -9.40
C LYS A 109 2.37 7.07 -9.45
N ILE A 110 1.72 6.28 -8.59
CA ILE A 110 1.82 4.81 -8.59
C ILE A 110 1.26 4.26 -9.91
N TYR A 111 0.12 4.79 -10.37
CA TYR A 111 -0.47 4.40 -11.64
C TYR A 111 0.50 4.69 -12.81
N THR A 112 1.05 5.90 -12.87
CA THR A 112 2.03 6.30 -13.90
C THR A 112 3.31 5.45 -13.85
N TRP A 113 3.79 5.09 -12.66
CA TRP A 113 4.91 4.16 -12.50
C TRP A 113 4.57 2.77 -13.03
N ALA A 114 3.39 2.25 -12.72
CA ALA A 114 2.95 0.91 -13.12
C ALA A 114 2.93 0.73 -14.65
N GLU A 115 2.61 1.79 -15.42
CA GLU A 115 2.66 1.79 -16.89
C GLU A 115 4.07 1.63 -17.46
N ARG A 116 5.10 2.00 -16.70
CA ARG A 116 6.52 1.94 -17.10
C ARG A 116 7.22 0.65 -16.66
N VAL A 117 6.57 -0.18 -15.82
CA VAL A 117 7.15 -1.43 -15.35
C VAL A 117 7.26 -2.42 -16.49
N THR A 118 8.45 -2.99 -16.68
CA THR A 118 8.75 -3.98 -17.74
C THR A 118 9.01 -5.37 -17.15
N PRO A 119 8.88 -6.45 -17.95
CA PRO A 119 9.28 -7.79 -17.53
C PRO A 119 10.74 -7.84 -17.06
N GLN A 120 11.64 -7.14 -17.74
CA GLN A 120 13.06 -7.09 -17.41
C GLN A 120 13.28 -6.45 -16.04
N TRP A 121 12.62 -5.32 -15.75
CA TRP A 121 12.69 -4.67 -14.45
C TRP A 121 12.19 -5.57 -13.32
N LEU A 122 11.11 -6.33 -13.55
CA LEU A 122 10.57 -7.27 -12.55
C LEU A 122 11.48 -8.47 -12.31
N ALA A 123 12.25 -8.89 -13.30
CA ALA A 123 13.19 -10.02 -13.21
C ALA A 123 14.46 -9.69 -12.41
N GLU A 124 14.77 -8.41 -12.27
CA GLU A 124 15.96 -7.99 -11.54
C GLU A 124 15.79 -8.06 -10.02
N GLU A 125 16.92 -8.14 -9.32
CA GLU A 125 16.98 -8.01 -7.86
C GLU A 125 17.09 -6.55 -7.44
N MET A 126 16.57 -6.26 -6.26
CA MET A 126 16.79 -5.00 -5.55
C MET A 126 17.62 -5.25 -4.30
N VAL A 127 18.58 -4.35 -4.08
CA VAL A 127 19.40 -4.35 -2.88
C VAL A 127 19.09 -3.07 -2.09
N TRP A 128 18.79 -3.21 -0.79
CA TRP A 128 18.56 -2.05 0.08
C TRP A 128 18.97 -2.32 1.51
N LEU A 129 19.35 -1.25 2.23
CA LEU A 129 19.56 -1.33 3.66
C LEU A 129 18.20 -1.37 4.39
N SER A 130 17.92 -2.49 5.04
CA SER A 130 16.71 -2.65 5.85
C SER A 130 16.94 -2.10 7.25
N ALA A 131 16.22 -1.04 7.61
CA ALA A 131 16.29 -0.46 8.96
C ALA A 131 15.81 -1.44 10.05
N SER A 132 14.79 -2.26 9.76
CA SER A 132 14.26 -3.25 10.71
C SER A 132 15.19 -4.43 10.92
N ALA A 133 15.93 -4.87 9.88
CA ALA A 133 16.88 -5.96 9.94
C ALA A 133 18.31 -5.48 10.26
N ASN A 134 18.56 -4.18 10.22
CA ASN A 134 19.88 -3.54 10.36
C ASN A 134 20.97 -4.19 9.48
N ARG A 135 20.60 -4.56 8.27
CA ARG A 135 21.50 -5.17 7.28
C ARG A 135 21.02 -4.93 5.86
N GLU A 136 21.92 -5.10 4.92
CA GLU A 136 21.56 -5.16 3.50
C GLU A 136 20.72 -6.40 3.21
N LEU A 137 19.62 -6.21 2.48
CA LEU A 137 18.77 -7.26 1.96
C LEU A 137 18.79 -7.22 0.43
N ARG A 138 18.70 -8.41 -0.17
CA ARG A 138 18.62 -8.63 -1.62
C ARG A 138 17.41 -9.49 -1.90
N GLN A 139 16.51 -9.02 -2.76
CA GLN A 139 15.27 -9.71 -3.09
C GLN A 139 14.85 -9.44 -4.55
N PRO A 140 14.18 -10.39 -5.23
CA PRO A 140 13.57 -10.13 -6.53
C PRO A 140 12.57 -8.98 -6.48
N ARG A 141 12.63 -8.06 -7.46
CA ARG A 141 11.67 -6.95 -7.54
C ARG A 141 10.23 -7.42 -7.64
N SER A 142 9.97 -8.52 -8.37
CA SER A 142 8.63 -9.11 -8.46
C SER A 142 8.06 -9.50 -7.10
N LEU A 143 8.87 -10.04 -6.19
CA LEU A 143 8.46 -10.35 -4.82
C LEU A 143 8.17 -9.06 -4.02
N LEU A 144 9.02 -8.05 -4.14
CA LEU A 144 8.86 -6.79 -3.42
C LEU A 144 7.61 -6.01 -3.88
N VAL A 145 7.30 -6.02 -5.18
CA VAL A 145 6.07 -5.43 -5.72
C VAL A 145 4.84 -6.21 -5.25
N THR A 146 4.91 -7.53 -5.19
CA THR A 146 3.83 -8.35 -4.60
C THR A 146 3.62 -8.00 -3.13
N HIS A 147 4.71 -7.88 -2.35
CA HIS A 147 4.63 -7.43 -0.96
C HIS A 147 4.01 -6.04 -0.84
N PHE A 148 4.40 -5.09 -1.67
CA PHE A 148 3.85 -3.73 -1.72
C PHE A 148 2.31 -3.72 -1.82
N PHE A 149 1.75 -4.45 -2.77
CA PHE A 149 0.30 -4.53 -2.94
C PHE A 149 -0.40 -5.33 -1.83
N ASN A 150 0.23 -6.39 -1.31
CA ASN A 150 -0.30 -7.14 -0.17
C ASN A 150 -0.33 -6.31 1.11
N HIS A 151 0.69 -5.49 1.36
CA HIS A 151 0.72 -4.56 2.49
C HIS A 151 -0.46 -3.57 2.44
N GLN A 152 -0.72 -3.01 1.26
CA GLN A 152 -1.86 -2.11 1.06
C GLN A 152 -3.19 -2.83 1.28
N THR A 153 -3.36 -4.03 0.74
CA THR A 153 -4.58 -4.83 0.92
C THR A 153 -4.83 -5.16 2.40
N HIS A 154 -3.77 -5.54 3.13
CA HIS A 154 -3.84 -5.83 4.56
C HIS A 154 -4.35 -4.62 5.37
N HIS A 155 -3.74 -3.46 5.21
CA HIS A 155 -4.13 -2.27 5.97
C HIS A 155 -5.47 -1.67 5.52
N ARG A 156 -5.82 -1.76 4.24
CA ARG A 156 -7.18 -1.40 3.79
C ARG A 156 -8.25 -2.28 4.43
N GLY A 157 -7.98 -3.57 4.58
CA GLY A 157 -8.85 -4.48 5.34
C GLY A 157 -9.05 -4.03 6.79
N GLN A 158 -8.00 -3.54 7.46
CA GLN A 158 -8.11 -2.97 8.81
C GLN A 158 -8.97 -1.69 8.82
N VAL A 159 -8.79 -0.77 7.87
CA VAL A 159 -9.64 0.43 7.75
C VAL A 159 -11.10 0.04 7.51
N HIS A 160 -11.34 -0.94 6.64
CA HIS A 160 -12.68 -1.45 6.35
C HIS A 160 -13.38 -1.99 7.59
N VAL A 161 -12.70 -2.81 8.40
CA VAL A 161 -13.23 -3.32 9.68
C VAL A 161 -13.51 -2.19 10.67
N MET A 162 -12.63 -1.18 10.74
CA MET A 162 -12.85 -0.02 11.61
C MET A 162 -14.03 0.86 11.15
N LEU A 163 -14.25 0.99 9.85
CA LEU A 163 -15.44 1.66 9.30
C LEU A 163 -16.73 0.92 9.67
N ALA A 164 -16.74 -0.42 9.62
CA ALA A 164 -17.89 -1.23 10.04
C ALA A 164 -18.29 -1.04 11.52
N GLN A 165 -17.42 -0.48 12.35
CA GLN A 165 -17.70 -0.11 13.74
C GLN A 165 -18.29 1.31 13.87
N THR A 166 -18.62 1.96 12.77
CA THR A 166 -19.18 3.32 12.73
C THR A 166 -20.57 3.31 12.11
N ALA A 167 -21.23 4.48 12.07
CA ALA A 167 -22.49 4.66 11.35
C ALA A 167 -22.32 4.73 9.82
N VAL A 168 -21.08 4.76 9.31
CA VAL A 168 -20.76 4.80 7.88
C VAL A 168 -20.54 3.38 7.37
N ALA A 169 -21.39 2.94 6.43
CA ALA A 169 -21.22 1.63 5.80
C ALA A 169 -19.85 1.57 5.06
N PRO A 170 -19.04 0.52 5.29
CA PRO A 170 -17.82 0.32 4.53
C PRO A 170 -18.12 0.02 3.06
N PRO A 171 -17.27 0.49 2.12
CA PRO A 171 -17.47 0.24 0.69
C PRO A 171 -17.15 -1.21 0.32
N SER A 172 -17.71 -1.73 -0.80
CA SER A 172 -17.25 -3.00 -1.37
C SER A 172 -15.78 -2.89 -1.82
N LEU A 173 -15.03 -3.95 -1.55
CA LEU A 173 -13.61 -4.09 -1.93
C LEU A 173 -13.43 -5.21 -2.99
N ASP A 174 -14.50 -5.72 -3.59
CA ASP A 174 -14.46 -6.84 -4.54
C ASP A 174 -13.86 -6.40 -5.88
N MET A 175 -12.60 -6.79 -6.14
CA MET A 175 -11.85 -6.40 -7.34
C MET A 175 -12.61 -6.68 -8.64
N HIS A 176 -13.23 -7.86 -8.80
CA HIS A 176 -13.93 -8.24 -10.03
C HIS A 176 -15.17 -7.40 -10.32
N ARG A 177 -15.77 -6.79 -9.29
CA ARG A 177 -16.93 -5.88 -9.43
C ARG A 177 -16.53 -4.43 -9.70
N ILE A 178 -15.25 -4.11 -9.46
CA ILE A 178 -14.75 -2.74 -9.48
C ILE A 178 -14.04 -2.44 -10.78
N LEU A 179 -13.21 -3.35 -11.26
CA LEU A 179 -12.43 -3.15 -12.48
C LEU A 179 -13.18 -3.53 -13.76
N ASN A 180 -14.29 -4.26 -13.65
CA ASN A 180 -15.20 -4.61 -14.76
C ASN A 180 -16.64 -4.47 -14.24
N PRO A 181 -17.18 -3.25 -14.13
CA PRO A 181 -18.55 -3.00 -13.67
C PRO A 181 -19.60 -3.52 -14.64
#